data_3cb84bedd2aac9e12de8e526db883982
#
_entry.id   3cb84bedd2aac9e12de8e526db883982
#
_cell.length_a   1.000
_cell.length_b   1.000
_cell.length_c   1.000
_cell.angle_alpha   90.00
_cell.angle_beta   90.00
_cell.angle_gamma   90.00
#
_symmetry.space_group_name_H-M   'P 1'
#
loop_
_entity.id
_entity.type
_entity.pdbx_description
1 polymer ?
#
loop_
_entity_poly.entity_id
_entity_poly.type
_entity_poly.pdbx_seq_one_letter_code
_entity_poly.pdbx_strand_id
1 'polypeptide(L)' 'MDKRTRNFCTMALLAGFLLGIHENRLTLWQDADPHPLQIYDIRADSLPPADQLRLRRGIRVENRESLWLLLENYLE' A
#
# COMPACT_ATOMS: atom_id res chain seq x y z
N MET A 1 13.67 -5.45 -27.57
CA MET A 1 13.55 -5.05 -27.04
C MET A 1 13.77 -4.92 -26.24
N ASP A 2 13.81 -4.91 -26.11
CA ASP A 2 13.96 -4.70 -25.19
C ASP A 2 13.76 -3.61 -24.66
N LYS A 3 13.27 -2.69 -25.22
CA LYS A 3 13.02 -1.55 -24.59
C LYS A 3 11.85 -1.60 -23.75
N ARG A 4 10.89 -2.27 -24.15
CA ARG A 4 9.76 -2.47 -23.34
C ARG A 4 10.09 -3.20 -22.09
N THR A 5 10.92 -4.17 -22.21
CA THR A 5 11.38 -4.89 -21.06
C THR A 5 12.09 -3.98 -20.10
N ARG A 6 12.85 -3.09 -20.64
CA ARG A 6 13.57 -2.19 -19.82
C ARG A 6 12.64 -1.29 -19.03
N ASN A 7 11.60 -0.80 -19.69
CA ASN A 7 10.67 0.02 -19.00
C ASN A 7 9.98 -0.72 -17.90
N PHE A 8 9.71 -1.96 -18.16
CA PHE A 8 9.06 -2.76 -17.19
C PHE A 8 9.91 -2.94 -15.96
N CYS A 9 11.17 -3.17 -16.15
CA CYS A 9 12.08 -3.28 -15.03
C CYS A 9 12.16 -1.99 -14.25
N THR A 10 12.16 -0.89 -14.96
CA THR A 10 12.21 0.39 -14.31
C THR A 10 10.99 0.59 -13.45
N MET A 11 9.85 0.18 -13.94
CA MET A 11 8.66 0.31 -13.15
C MET A 11 8.72 -0.56 -11.92
N ALA A 12 9.27 -1.75 -12.06
CA ALA A 12 9.40 -2.62 -10.91
C ALA A 12 10.28 -1.99 -9.84
N LEU A 13 11.32 -1.33 -10.26
CA LEU A 13 12.22 -0.68 -9.32
C LEU A 13 11.57 0.52 -8.67
N LEU A 14 10.76 1.22 -9.43
CA LEU A 14 10.10 2.40 -8.90
C LEU A 14 8.81 2.07 -8.21
N ALA A 15 8.30 0.88 -8.45
CA ALA A 15 7.02 0.51 -7.87
C ALA A 15 7.16 0.40 -6.38
N GLY A 16 6.24 1.00 -5.71
CA GLY A 16 6.14 0.86 -4.28
C GLY A 16 4.74 0.43 -3.95
N PHE A 17 4.38 0.63 -2.72
CA PHE A 17 3.07 0.26 -2.25
C PHE A 17 2.42 1.45 -1.59
N LEU A 18 1.11 1.48 -1.63
CA LEU A 18 0.34 2.51 -0.95
C LEU A 18 -0.62 1.81 -0.01
N LEU A 19 -0.54 2.16 1.25
CA LEU A 19 -1.44 1.61 2.25
C LEU A 19 -2.43 2.71 2.61
N GLY A 20 -3.72 2.40 2.56
CA GLY A 20 -4.73 3.40 2.81
C GLY A 20 -6.05 2.79 3.20
N ILE A 21 -7.11 3.57 3.05
CA ILE A 21 -8.45 3.16 3.42
C ILE A 21 -9.33 3.16 2.18
N HIS A 22 -10.07 2.09 2.01
CA HIS A 22 -11.05 2.00 0.94
C HIS A 22 -12.30 1.35 1.52
N GLU A 23 -13.40 2.06 1.47
CA GLU A 23 -14.67 1.56 1.99
C GLU A 23 -14.53 1.11 3.43
N ASN A 24 -13.86 1.94 4.22
CA ASN A 24 -13.68 1.73 5.64
C ASN A 24 -12.82 0.52 5.99
N ARG A 25 -12.01 0.05 5.05
CA ARG A 25 -11.12 -1.07 5.30
C ARG A 25 -9.70 -0.73 4.92
N LEU A 26 -8.77 -1.32 5.63
CA LEU A 26 -7.36 -1.17 5.34
C LEU A 26 -7.07 -1.83 4.00
N THR A 27 -6.49 -1.09 3.09
CA THR A 27 -6.32 -1.54 1.72
C THR A 27 -4.91 -1.24 1.23
N LEU A 28 -4.38 -2.17 0.47
CA LEU A 28 -3.05 -2.07 -0.08
C LEU A 28 -3.14 -1.96 -1.59
N TRP A 29 -2.46 -0.96 -2.14
CA TRP A 29 -2.34 -0.81 -3.59
C TRP A 29 -0.88 -0.88 -3.97
N GLN A 30 -0.64 -1.26 -5.20
CA GLN A 30 0.67 -1.16 -5.78
C GLN A 30 0.71 0.12 -6.60
N ASP A 31 1.87 0.77 -6.66
CA ASP A 31 1.98 2.04 -7.36
C ASP A 31 1.43 1.94 -8.78
N ALA A 32 0.76 2.98 -9.19
CA ALA A 32 0.25 3.13 -10.55
C ALA A 32 -0.85 2.14 -10.91
N ASP A 33 -1.32 1.37 -9.98
CA ASP A 33 -2.41 0.44 -10.23
C ASP A 33 -3.63 0.90 -9.45
N PRO A 34 -4.73 1.23 -10.13
CA PRO A 34 -5.92 1.70 -9.41
C PRO A 34 -6.68 0.58 -8.70
N HIS A 35 -6.35 -0.66 -9.01
CA HIS A 35 -7.06 -1.76 -8.38
C HIS A 35 -6.35 -2.20 -7.11
N PRO A 36 -7.08 -2.46 -6.04
CA PRO A 36 -6.44 -2.91 -4.80
C PRO A 36 -5.69 -4.20 -4.99
N LEU A 37 -4.52 -4.25 -4.41
CA LEU A 37 -3.74 -5.47 -4.39
C LEU A 37 -4.27 -6.41 -3.31
N GLN A 38 -4.69 -5.83 -2.20
CA GLN A 38 -5.17 -6.61 -1.08
C GLN A 38 -6.07 -5.74 -0.22
N ILE A 39 -7.19 -6.28 0.22
CA ILE A 39 -8.07 -5.61 1.15
C ILE A 39 -8.09 -6.43 2.43
N TYR A 40 -7.70 -5.80 3.52
CA TYR A 40 -7.61 -6.49 4.80
C TYR A 40 -8.91 -6.36 5.57
N ASP A 41 -9.16 -7.30 6.45
CA ASP A 41 -10.37 -7.30 7.24
C ASP A 41 -10.17 -6.50 8.51
N ILE A 42 -9.72 -5.27 8.35
CA ILE A 42 -9.51 -4.35 9.44
C ILE A 42 -10.26 -3.09 9.11
N ARG A 43 -11.18 -2.72 9.98
CA ARG A 43 -11.99 -1.54 9.76
C ARG A 43 -11.22 -0.30 10.16
N ALA A 44 -11.34 0.73 9.35
CA ALA A 44 -10.63 1.97 9.63
C ALA A 44 -11.06 2.57 10.96
N ASP A 45 -12.35 2.48 11.25
CA ASP A 45 -12.84 3.12 12.46
C ASP A 45 -12.45 2.38 13.73
N SER A 46 -11.83 1.21 13.61
CA SER A 46 -11.31 0.51 14.77
C SER A 46 -9.89 0.94 15.12
N LEU A 47 -9.30 1.80 14.30
CA LEU A 47 -7.93 2.24 14.51
C LEU A 47 -7.91 3.56 15.28
N PRO A 48 -6.78 3.86 15.95
CA PRO A 48 -6.66 5.15 16.61
C PRO A 48 -6.81 6.31 15.61
N PRO A 49 -7.35 7.44 16.05
CA PRO A 49 -7.59 8.56 15.12
C PRO A 49 -6.36 9.02 14.37
N ALA A 50 -5.21 9.00 14.98
CA ALA A 50 -4.00 9.43 14.29
C ALA A 50 -3.67 8.49 13.16
N ASP A 51 -3.86 7.20 13.37
CA ASP A 51 -3.60 6.23 12.31
C ASP A 51 -4.63 6.35 11.21
N GLN A 52 -5.88 6.60 11.56
CA GLN A 52 -6.90 6.80 10.55
C GLN A 52 -6.53 7.96 9.64
N LEU A 53 -6.08 9.05 10.23
CA LEU A 53 -5.70 10.22 9.44
C LEU A 53 -4.55 9.92 8.50
N ARG A 54 -3.54 9.24 9.01
CA ARG A 54 -2.39 8.89 8.17
C ARG A 54 -2.80 7.99 7.03
N LEU A 55 -3.65 7.02 7.30
CA LEU A 55 -4.07 6.08 6.28
C LEU A 55 -4.99 6.71 5.26
N ARG A 56 -5.81 7.68 5.68
CA ARG A 56 -6.67 8.35 4.72
C ARG A 56 -5.86 9.18 3.75
N ARG A 57 -4.72 9.68 4.18
CA ARG A 57 -3.81 10.38 3.28
C ARG A 57 -3.01 9.42 2.43
N GLY A 58 -2.91 8.18 2.89
CA GLY A 58 -2.11 7.19 2.20
C GLY A 58 -0.69 7.17 2.70
N ILE A 59 -0.19 5.99 2.99
CA ILE A 59 1.18 5.82 3.43
C ILE A 59 1.92 5.09 2.32
N ARG A 60 2.89 5.79 1.72
CA ARG A 60 3.68 5.17 0.67
C ARG A 60 4.81 4.38 1.27
N VAL A 61 5.01 3.19 0.75
CA VAL A 61 6.07 2.30 1.21
C VAL A 61 6.83 1.84 -0.01
N GLU A 62 8.14 1.92 0.04
CA GLU A 62 8.92 1.73 -1.16
C GLU A 62 9.39 0.31 -1.40
N ASN A 63 9.32 -0.55 -0.39
CA ASN A 63 9.73 -1.92 -0.59
C ASN A 63 8.92 -2.83 0.31
N ARG A 64 9.06 -4.13 0.05
CA ARG A 64 8.28 -5.11 0.76
C ARG A 64 8.61 -5.22 2.23
N GLU A 65 9.87 -5.02 2.53
CA GLU A 65 10.32 -5.15 3.89
C GLU A 65 9.69 -4.08 4.76
N SER A 66 9.72 -2.85 4.28
CA SER A 66 9.10 -1.76 5.00
C SER A 66 7.60 -1.95 5.10
N LEU A 67 7.00 -2.49 4.05
CA LEU A 67 5.58 -2.77 4.07
C LEU A 67 5.23 -3.78 5.15
N TRP A 68 6.01 -4.85 5.25
CA TRP A 68 5.79 -5.86 6.26
C TRP A 68 5.85 -5.27 7.66
N LEU A 69 6.86 -4.44 7.90
CA LEU A 69 7.02 -3.84 9.21
C LEU A 69 5.84 -2.94 9.54
N LEU A 70 5.35 -2.22 8.55
CA LEU A 70 4.22 -1.35 8.76
C LEU A 70 2.96 -2.16 9.02
N LEU A 71 2.75 -3.21 8.26
CA LEU A 71 1.56 -4.02 8.41
C LEU A 71 1.51 -4.73 9.75
N GLU A 72 2.65 -5.09 10.29
CA GLU A 72 2.66 -5.76 11.57
C GLU A 72 2.05 -4.90 12.67
N ASN A 73 2.10 -3.59 12.51
CA ASN A 73 1.49 -2.71 13.47
C ASN A 73 -0.03 -2.75 13.43
N TYR A 74 -0.58 -3.11 12.30
CA TYR A 74 -2.02 -3.08 12.13
C TYR A 74 -2.66 -4.45 12.14
N LEU A 75 -1.91 -5.47 11.76
CA LEU A 75 -2.45 -6.80 11.60
C LEU A 75 -2.26 -7.71 12.81
N GLU A 76 -1.74 -7.19 13.87
CA GLU A 76 -1.51 -8.00 15.01
C GLU A 76 -2.69 -8.60 15.59
#